data_03c0c22a5598837b464381619c0434ba
#
_entry.id   03c0c22a5598837b464381619c0434ba
#
_cell.length_a   1.000
_cell.length_b   1.000
_cell.length_c   1.000
_cell.angle_alpha   90.00
_cell.angle_beta   90.00
_cell.angle_gamma   90.00
#
_symmetry.space_group_name_H-M   'P 1'
#
loop_
_entity.id
_entity.type
_entity.pdbx_description
1 polymer ?
#
loop_
_entity_poly.entity_id
_entity_poly.type
_entity_poly.pdbx_seq_one_letter_code
_entity_poly.pdbx_strand_id
1 'polypeptide(L)'
;MTEPIRSPDGEWIWSGSAWIAAPPSLDQGNLECISIADEVRTDDAVVIPPEGSNVPQVLLKDSAMTGNITIHQSNADDIVSGVMDALDSFGFSNRFAPRRLTRKQCGDVRQVLQLSDSITDQNIEMDPYVDLRLGDAASLAGWNDAANEHYKRALKHFKQSGDKKGESKAYHGMGQLEERRGDYKRAMRYERESLSLALTAEDPESQADAMTGLGHLLSQQGEFNQADEMYRNSLTLYRQIGDRSGQANALNHLGHTPLVRGNLDKADRLFEESWNLHRQVGDRYGEAKVLANRAHVAIKRGRAEEGERMHTECLAIHMELDDPSGQARSEHNLGLVALSLNDYDKAERWFRKSLDLLQDIQDMDSMAATMGSLGVIAVRKGYVDEGEHLIRQAHQVFVDCGHKAGEATSLVNLAAVASLRDDKEEQHRLNAQAVRIRREIGLPIHPWFLEQGY
;
A
#
# COMPACT_ATOMS: atom_id res chain seq x y z
N MET A 1 -19.54 30.61 -26.46
CA MET A 1 -19.42 29.35 -27.17
C MET A 1 -20.48 28.45 -26.59
N THR A 2 -21.39 27.93 -27.41
CA THR A 2 -22.47 27.04 -26.96
C THR A 2 -21.83 25.72 -26.52
N GLU A 3 -22.21 25.24 -25.33
CA GLU A 3 -21.78 23.93 -24.84
C GLU A 3 -22.12 22.85 -25.88
N PRO A 4 -21.24 21.87 -26.08
CA PRO A 4 -21.53 20.77 -26.98
C PRO A 4 -22.73 19.97 -26.48
N ILE A 5 -23.65 19.63 -27.40
CA ILE A 5 -24.83 18.85 -27.07
C ILE A 5 -24.37 17.43 -26.70
N ARG A 6 -24.70 16.98 -25.49
CA ARG A 6 -24.42 15.64 -24.99
C ARG A 6 -25.68 14.75 -25.07
N SER A 7 -25.49 13.45 -25.21
CA SER A 7 -26.56 12.46 -25.06
C SER A 7 -27.07 12.45 -23.59
N PRO A 8 -28.30 11.98 -23.34
CA PRO A 8 -28.87 11.93 -21.98
C PRO A 8 -28.07 11.07 -20.99
N ASP A 9 -27.30 10.09 -21.47
CA ASP A 9 -26.40 9.24 -20.70
C ASP A 9 -24.98 9.84 -20.52
N GLY A 10 -24.70 10.97 -21.23
CA GLY A 10 -23.40 11.64 -21.18
C GLY A 10 -22.28 10.96 -21.97
N GLU A 11 -22.54 9.80 -22.57
CA GLU A 11 -21.53 8.98 -23.26
C GLU A 11 -21.19 9.47 -24.67
N TRP A 12 -22.00 10.36 -25.25
CA TRP A 12 -21.85 10.83 -26.62
C TRP A 12 -21.93 12.35 -26.74
N ILE A 13 -21.16 12.91 -27.66
CA ILE A 13 -21.17 14.33 -28.03
C ILE A 13 -21.62 14.49 -29.48
N TRP A 14 -22.52 15.46 -29.76
CA TRP A 14 -22.91 15.80 -31.10
C TRP A 14 -21.84 16.63 -31.81
N SER A 15 -21.24 16.08 -32.87
CA SER A 15 -20.20 16.74 -33.68
C SER A 15 -20.72 17.75 -34.69
N GLY A 16 -22.03 17.95 -34.79
CA GLY A 16 -22.70 18.71 -35.82
C GLY A 16 -23.16 17.86 -36.98
N SER A 17 -22.69 16.61 -37.13
CA SER A 17 -23.07 15.71 -38.18
C SER A 17 -23.28 14.25 -37.72
N ALA A 18 -22.72 13.87 -36.61
CA ALA A 18 -22.82 12.54 -36.01
C ALA A 18 -22.62 12.58 -34.49
N TRP A 19 -23.18 11.59 -33.81
CA TRP A 19 -22.83 11.31 -32.40
C TRP A 19 -21.48 10.62 -32.39
N ILE A 20 -20.51 11.22 -31.73
CA ILE A 20 -19.19 10.64 -31.45
C ILE A 20 -19.11 10.29 -29.99
N ALA A 21 -18.42 9.19 -29.66
CA ALA A 21 -18.18 8.86 -28.26
C ALA A 21 -17.57 10.09 -27.55
N ALA A 22 -18.20 10.55 -26.49
CA ALA A 22 -17.64 11.61 -25.70
C ALA A 22 -16.26 11.15 -25.26
N PRO A 23 -15.19 11.94 -25.44
CA PRO A 23 -13.97 11.67 -24.72
C PRO A 23 -14.38 11.54 -23.26
N PRO A 24 -13.76 10.62 -22.49
CA PRO A 24 -14.10 10.48 -21.08
C PRO A 24 -14.16 11.87 -20.49
N SER A 25 -15.37 12.26 -20.05
CA SER A 25 -15.58 13.64 -19.63
C SER A 25 -14.70 13.83 -18.43
N LEU A 26 -14.01 14.96 -18.36
CA LEU A 26 -13.34 15.40 -17.15
C LEU A 26 -14.32 15.41 -15.95
N ASP A 27 -15.64 15.39 -16.21
CA ASP A 27 -16.70 15.32 -15.21
C ASP A 27 -17.03 13.94 -14.68
N GLN A 28 -16.55 12.85 -15.31
CA GLN A 28 -16.78 11.48 -14.87
C GLN A 28 -15.45 10.75 -14.70
N GLY A 29 -14.64 11.13 -13.69
CA GLY A 29 -13.70 10.23 -13.03
C GLY A 29 -12.59 9.56 -13.86
N ASN A 30 -12.37 9.97 -15.11
CA ASN A 30 -11.33 9.39 -15.96
C ASN A 30 -10.01 10.18 -16.01
N LEU A 31 -9.86 11.22 -15.25
CA LEU A 31 -8.62 11.46 -14.57
C LEU A 31 -8.60 10.41 -13.47
N GLU A 32 -7.89 9.32 -13.68
CA GLU A 32 -7.61 8.35 -12.65
C GLU A 32 -6.81 9.06 -11.56
N CYS A 33 -7.48 9.85 -10.74
CA CYS A 33 -6.99 10.11 -9.40
C CYS A 33 -7.03 8.75 -8.74
N ILE A 34 -5.92 8.02 -8.82
CA ILE A 34 -5.78 6.76 -8.14
C ILE A 34 -6.15 7.03 -6.69
N SER A 35 -7.12 6.32 -6.19
CA SER A 35 -7.24 6.10 -4.77
C SER A 35 -6.00 5.28 -4.39
N ILE A 36 -4.95 5.99 -4.02
CA ILE A 36 -3.62 5.47 -3.66
C ILE A 36 -3.69 4.62 -2.41
N ALA A 37 -4.88 4.46 -1.84
CA ALA A 37 -5.09 3.73 -0.62
C ALA A 37 -4.53 2.29 -0.65
N ASP A 38 -4.39 1.68 -1.82
CA ASP A 38 -3.96 0.28 -1.93
C ASP A 38 -2.79 0.02 -2.91
N GLU A 39 -2.32 0.98 -3.70
CA GLU A 39 -1.32 0.71 -4.76
C GLU A 39 0.01 1.47 -4.64
N VAL A 40 0.15 2.45 -3.73
CA VAL A 40 1.42 3.17 -3.58
C VAL A 40 2.35 2.44 -2.63
N ARG A 41 3.38 1.89 -3.20
CA ARG A 41 4.50 1.27 -2.49
C ARG A 41 5.75 2.03 -2.78
N THR A 42 6.48 2.30 -1.74
CA THR A 42 7.75 3.00 -1.81
C THR A 42 8.88 2.09 -1.41
N ASP A 43 9.89 2.11 -2.22
CA ASP A 43 11.20 1.64 -1.87
C ASP A 43 12.21 2.79 -2.03
N ASP A 44 13.09 2.91 -1.03
CA ASP A 44 14.40 3.52 -1.03
C ASP A 44 14.59 5.05 -0.94
N ALA A 45 15.08 5.44 0.25
CA ALA A 45 16.21 6.36 0.33
C ALA A 45 17.11 5.93 1.50
N VAL A 46 18.15 5.15 1.17
CA VAL A 46 19.22 4.81 2.11
C VAL A 46 20.14 6.01 2.26
N VAL A 47 20.22 6.60 3.45
CA VAL A 47 21.35 7.45 3.85
C VAL A 47 22.24 6.61 4.74
N ILE A 48 23.39 6.22 4.22
CA ILE A 48 24.46 5.53 4.97
C ILE A 48 25.18 6.58 5.82
N PRO A 49 25.29 6.43 7.15
CA PRO A 49 26.20 7.27 7.97
C PRO A 49 27.62 6.70 7.96
N PRO A 50 28.65 7.54 8.17
CA PRO A 50 30.04 7.15 8.08
C PRO A 50 30.49 6.22 9.20
N GLU A 51 31.43 5.34 8.84
CA GLU A 51 32.10 4.38 9.73
C GLU A 51 32.91 5.06 10.85
N GLY A 52 32.84 4.45 12.01
CA GLY A 52 33.88 4.55 13.03
C GLY A 52 33.46 5.14 14.36
N SER A 53 32.98 4.31 15.31
CA SER A 53 33.23 4.51 16.73
C SER A 53 32.90 3.26 17.56
N ASN A 54 33.71 3.02 18.57
CA ASN A 54 33.71 1.91 19.53
C ASN A 54 32.34 1.61 20.17
N VAL A 55 32.17 0.32 20.44
CA VAL A 55 31.12 -0.38 21.23
C VAL A 55 30.15 0.54 21.95
N PRO A 56 28.89 0.63 21.54
CA PRO A 56 27.92 1.47 22.21
C PRO A 56 27.22 0.73 23.35
N GLN A 57 27.09 1.39 24.46
CA GLN A 57 25.99 1.11 25.40
C GLN A 57 24.69 1.49 24.67
N VAL A 58 23.87 0.51 24.29
CA VAL A 58 22.60 0.77 23.64
C VAL A 58 21.58 1.15 24.71
N LEU A 59 21.25 2.44 24.76
CA LEU A 59 20.14 2.96 25.55
C LEU A 59 18.91 3.03 24.60
N LEU A 60 18.02 2.05 24.70
CA LEU A 60 16.72 2.12 24.05
C LEU A 60 15.82 3.05 24.89
N LYS A 61 15.53 4.23 24.37
CA LYS A 61 14.54 5.13 24.95
C LYS A 61 13.17 4.79 24.43
N ASP A 62 12.30 4.40 25.31
CA ASP A 62 10.93 4.03 25.06
C ASP A 62 10.05 5.19 24.58
N SER A 63 9.20 4.94 23.58
CA SER A 63 8.19 5.86 23.10
C SER A 63 6.81 5.63 23.70
N ALA A 64 6.59 4.48 24.32
CA ALA A 64 5.32 4.09 24.94
C ALA A 64 5.46 3.69 26.41
N MET A 65 6.68 3.48 26.91
CA MET A 65 6.95 3.17 28.31
C MET A 65 7.93 4.20 28.89
N THR A 66 7.69 4.64 30.08
CA THR A 66 8.54 5.56 30.82
C THR A 66 9.74 4.83 31.45
N GLY A 67 10.57 4.19 30.63
CA GLY A 67 11.74 3.45 31.09
C GLY A 67 12.82 3.33 30.00
N ASN A 68 14.07 3.44 30.42
CA ASN A 68 15.22 3.14 29.57
C ASN A 68 15.47 1.62 29.62
N ILE A 69 15.49 0.94 28.48
CA ILE A 69 15.96 -0.45 28.42
C ILE A 69 17.49 -0.37 28.38
N THR A 70 18.13 -0.77 29.47
CA THR A 70 19.58 -0.87 29.56
C THR A 70 19.95 -2.35 29.42
N ILE A 71 20.55 -2.74 28.30
CA ILE A 71 21.06 -4.10 28.12
C ILE A 71 22.47 -4.16 28.66
N HIS A 72 22.66 -4.91 29.72
CA HIS A 72 23.99 -5.19 30.27
C HIS A 72 24.63 -6.34 29.49
N GLN A 73 25.77 -6.10 28.85
CA GLN A 73 26.52 -7.08 28.06
C GLN A 73 27.18 -8.15 28.95
N SER A 74 26.43 -8.98 29.61
CA SER A 74 27.04 -10.04 30.42
C SER A 74 26.76 -11.46 29.92
N ASN A 75 25.73 -11.65 29.09
CA ASN A 75 25.39 -12.98 28.56
C ASN A 75 24.68 -12.86 27.21
N ALA A 76 24.93 -13.78 26.26
CA ALA A 76 24.30 -13.83 24.97
C ALA A 76 22.78 -13.99 25.05
N ASP A 77 22.31 -14.78 26.00
CA ASP A 77 20.88 -15.01 26.24
C ASP A 77 20.15 -13.75 26.69
N ASP A 78 20.81 -12.91 27.50
CA ASP A 78 20.25 -11.62 27.94
C ASP A 78 20.11 -10.63 26.79
N ILE A 79 21.04 -10.66 25.83
CA ILE A 79 20.99 -9.77 24.66
C ILE A 79 19.87 -10.22 23.71
N VAL A 80 19.76 -11.54 23.45
CA VAL A 80 18.68 -12.09 22.62
C VAL A 80 17.31 -11.80 23.25
N SER A 81 17.17 -11.99 24.57
CA SER A 81 15.96 -11.62 25.30
C SER A 81 15.65 -10.12 25.16
N GLY A 82 16.66 -9.26 25.30
CA GLY A 82 16.50 -7.81 25.14
C GLY A 82 16.06 -7.40 23.72
N VAL A 83 16.55 -8.08 22.68
CA VAL A 83 16.08 -7.88 21.30
C VAL A 83 14.62 -8.29 21.17
N MET A 84 14.23 -9.43 21.74
CA MET A 84 12.85 -9.92 21.72
C MET A 84 11.92 -8.98 22.48
N ASP A 85 12.30 -8.56 23.69
CA ASP A 85 11.51 -7.62 24.50
C ASP A 85 11.33 -6.27 23.77
N ALA A 86 12.39 -5.78 23.10
CA ALA A 86 12.33 -4.58 22.29
C ALA A 86 11.36 -4.76 21.10
N LEU A 87 11.45 -5.87 20.37
CA LEU A 87 10.54 -6.18 19.27
C LEU A 87 9.08 -6.34 19.74
N ASP A 88 8.87 -6.89 20.96
CA ASP A 88 7.55 -7.01 21.55
C ASP A 88 6.99 -5.65 21.99
N SER A 89 7.85 -4.76 22.52
CA SER A 89 7.45 -3.40 22.93
C SER A 89 7.01 -2.53 21.75
N PHE A 90 7.54 -2.78 20.56
CA PHE A 90 7.09 -2.10 19.34
C PHE A 90 5.68 -2.51 18.88
N GLY A 91 5.08 -3.53 19.50
CA GLY A 91 3.76 -4.01 19.10
C GLY A 91 3.73 -4.60 17.69
N PHE A 92 4.89 -4.96 17.14
CA PHE A 92 5.02 -5.59 15.84
C PHE A 92 4.57 -7.06 15.83
N SER A 93 3.33 -7.31 16.19
CA SER A 93 2.69 -8.48 15.63
C SER A 93 2.35 -8.09 14.19
N ASN A 94 2.84 -8.81 13.19
CA ASN A 94 2.69 -8.55 11.75
C ASN A 94 1.27 -8.22 11.28
N ARG A 95 0.28 -8.41 12.11
CA ARG A 95 -1.15 -8.26 11.82
C ARG A 95 -1.71 -6.88 12.18
N PHE A 96 -1.00 -6.09 13.01
CA PHE A 96 -1.46 -4.79 13.51
C PHE A 96 -0.46 -3.66 13.24
N ALA A 97 0.63 -3.95 12.52
CA ALA A 97 1.68 -2.97 12.28
C ALA A 97 1.20 -1.88 11.30
N PRO A 98 1.57 -0.61 11.53
CA PRO A 98 1.38 0.44 10.55
C PRO A 98 2.14 0.09 9.26
N ARG A 99 1.67 0.59 8.12
CA ARG A 99 2.31 0.33 6.83
C ARG A 99 3.74 0.91 6.77
N ARG A 100 4.01 1.95 7.54
CA ARG A 100 5.32 2.58 7.75
C ARG A 100 5.50 2.99 9.20
N LEU A 101 6.72 2.92 9.65
CA LEU A 101 7.12 3.37 10.97
C LEU A 101 7.36 4.89 10.99
N THR A 102 7.11 5.52 12.12
CA THR A 102 7.52 6.90 12.37
C THR A 102 9.05 6.99 12.39
N ARG A 103 9.62 8.19 12.19
CA ARG A 103 11.08 8.41 12.30
C ARG A 103 11.65 7.88 13.63
N LYS A 104 10.90 8.03 14.71
CA LYS A 104 11.31 7.55 16.03
C LYS A 104 11.36 6.03 16.06
N GLN A 105 10.27 5.36 15.64
CA GLN A 105 10.22 3.90 15.52
C GLN A 105 11.30 3.35 14.59
N CYS A 106 11.57 4.00 13.45
CA CYS A 106 12.70 3.65 12.59
C CYS A 106 14.05 3.76 13.34
N GLY A 107 14.22 4.79 14.19
CA GLY A 107 15.40 4.93 15.04
C GLY A 107 15.56 3.77 16.00
N ASP A 108 14.47 3.37 16.64
CA ASP A 108 14.43 2.26 17.59
C ASP A 108 14.73 0.92 16.90
N VAL A 109 14.11 0.65 15.74
CA VAL A 109 14.40 -0.54 14.92
C VAL A 109 15.86 -0.57 14.47
N ARG A 110 16.44 0.58 14.08
CA ARG A 110 17.87 0.65 13.71
C ARG A 110 18.78 0.22 14.86
N GLN A 111 18.48 0.64 16.08
CA GLN A 111 19.26 0.25 17.25
C GLN A 111 19.19 -1.26 17.50
N VAL A 112 17.99 -1.86 17.36
CA VAL A 112 17.80 -3.30 17.52
C VAL A 112 18.53 -4.09 16.43
N LEU A 113 18.53 -3.62 15.18
CA LEU A 113 19.28 -4.25 14.09
C LEU A 113 20.79 -4.17 14.32
N GLN A 114 21.32 -3.01 14.73
CA GLN A 114 22.74 -2.87 15.06
C GLN A 114 23.16 -3.79 16.22
N LEU A 115 22.28 -3.99 17.19
CA LEU A 115 22.54 -4.94 18.28
C LEU A 115 22.56 -6.37 17.76
N SER A 116 21.63 -6.76 16.88
CA SER A 116 21.60 -8.06 16.19
C SER A 116 22.87 -8.31 15.39
N ASP A 117 23.36 -7.30 14.65
CA ASP A 117 24.60 -7.41 13.87
C ASP A 117 25.80 -7.66 14.79
N SER A 118 25.89 -6.96 15.92
CA SER A 118 26.97 -7.15 16.91
C SER A 118 26.94 -8.56 17.54
N ILE A 119 25.77 -9.16 17.71
CA ILE A 119 25.62 -10.56 18.16
C ILE A 119 26.17 -11.51 17.09
N THR A 120 25.82 -11.27 15.83
CA THR A 120 26.26 -12.07 14.71
C THR A 120 27.78 -12.02 14.52
N ASP A 121 28.40 -10.84 14.69
CA ASP A 121 29.85 -10.64 14.62
C ASP A 121 30.61 -11.40 15.71
N GLN A 122 29.96 -11.65 16.85
CA GLN A 122 30.52 -12.46 17.95
C GLN A 122 30.32 -13.97 17.76
N ASN A 123 29.80 -14.42 16.60
CA ASN A 123 29.44 -15.80 16.31
C ASN A 123 28.45 -16.42 17.33
N ILE A 124 27.59 -15.60 17.90
CA ILE A 124 26.51 -16.08 18.76
C ILE A 124 25.37 -16.52 17.86
N GLU A 125 24.98 -17.79 17.98
CA GLU A 125 23.85 -18.33 17.20
C GLU A 125 22.53 -17.77 17.73
N MET A 126 21.77 -17.11 16.86
CA MET A 126 20.51 -16.50 17.18
C MET A 126 19.37 -17.41 16.74
N ASP A 127 18.28 -17.44 17.52
CA ASP A 127 17.06 -18.16 17.13
C ASP A 127 16.60 -17.64 15.75
N PRO A 128 16.41 -18.52 14.75
CA PRO A 128 15.99 -18.10 13.42
C PRO A 128 14.63 -17.39 13.38
N TYR A 129 13.76 -17.59 14.38
CA TYR A 129 12.52 -16.82 14.51
C TYR A 129 12.77 -15.36 14.92
N VAL A 130 13.87 -15.06 15.62
CA VAL A 130 14.31 -13.67 15.87
C VAL A 130 14.71 -13.00 14.59
N ASP A 131 15.47 -13.71 13.71
CA ASP A 131 15.80 -13.20 12.38
C ASP A 131 14.55 -12.91 11.53
N LEU A 132 13.52 -13.76 11.56
CA LEU A 132 12.25 -13.45 10.88
C LEU A 132 11.66 -12.13 11.37
N ARG A 133 11.56 -11.94 12.68
CA ARG A 133 10.98 -10.73 13.27
C ARG A 133 11.80 -9.48 12.98
N LEU A 134 13.13 -9.59 12.96
CA LEU A 134 14.02 -8.52 12.54
C LEU A 134 13.83 -8.17 11.05
N GLY A 135 13.66 -9.18 10.22
CA GLY A 135 13.30 -9.02 8.82
C GLY A 135 11.98 -8.26 8.65
N ASP A 136 10.96 -8.63 9.41
CA ASP A 136 9.66 -7.95 9.43
C ASP A 136 9.79 -6.48 9.87
N ALA A 137 10.53 -6.22 10.95
CA ALA A 137 10.76 -4.88 11.47
C ALA A 137 11.54 -4.00 10.46
N ALA A 138 12.60 -4.56 9.85
CA ALA A 138 13.37 -3.87 8.82
C ALA A 138 12.51 -3.57 7.58
N SER A 139 11.66 -4.52 7.19
CA SER A 139 10.72 -4.37 6.08
C SER A 139 9.71 -3.24 6.33
N LEU A 140 9.18 -3.12 7.55
CA LEU A 140 8.28 -2.03 7.96
C LEU A 140 9.00 -0.68 8.04
N ALA A 141 10.30 -0.67 8.34
CA ALA A 141 11.14 0.52 8.31
C ALA A 141 11.55 0.94 6.89
N GLY A 142 11.21 0.14 5.85
CA GLY A 142 11.62 0.37 4.46
C GLY A 142 13.05 -0.06 4.14
N TRP A 143 13.73 -0.78 5.03
CA TRP A 143 15.12 -1.22 4.83
C TRP A 143 15.14 -2.61 4.18
N ASN A 144 14.79 -2.62 2.91
CA ASN A 144 14.53 -3.83 2.13
C ASN A 144 15.73 -4.78 2.04
N ASP A 145 16.94 -4.25 1.98
CA ASP A 145 18.14 -5.09 1.92
C ASP A 145 18.43 -5.75 3.26
N ALA A 146 18.31 -5.02 4.37
CA ALA A 146 18.44 -5.57 5.70
C ALA A 146 17.36 -6.65 5.95
N ALA A 147 16.10 -6.36 5.58
CA ALA A 147 15.01 -7.33 5.68
C ALA A 147 15.32 -8.63 4.92
N ASN A 148 15.79 -8.50 3.67
CA ASN A 148 16.15 -9.63 2.83
C ASN A 148 17.28 -10.48 3.43
N GLU A 149 18.30 -9.84 4.03
CA GLU A 149 19.40 -10.57 4.67
C GLU A 149 18.93 -11.35 5.91
N HIS A 150 18.07 -10.74 6.75
CA HIS A 150 17.48 -11.45 7.89
C HIS A 150 16.60 -12.62 7.45
N TYR A 151 15.73 -12.45 6.44
CA TYR A 151 14.94 -13.56 5.90
C TYR A 151 15.79 -14.68 5.32
N LYS A 152 16.86 -14.36 4.59
CA LYS A 152 17.80 -15.37 4.05
C LYS A 152 18.54 -16.12 5.16
N ARG A 153 18.95 -15.42 6.22
CA ARG A 153 19.64 -16.03 7.36
C ARG A 153 18.70 -16.97 8.10
N ALA A 154 17.47 -16.54 8.41
CA ALA A 154 16.43 -17.38 8.98
C ALA A 154 16.15 -18.62 8.10
N LEU A 155 15.95 -18.42 6.80
CA LEU A 155 15.68 -19.50 5.85
C LEU A 155 16.80 -20.52 5.79
N LYS A 156 18.08 -20.10 5.86
CA LYS A 156 19.24 -21.01 5.89
C LYS A 156 19.18 -21.91 7.12
N HIS A 157 18.90 -21.36 8.30
CA HIS A 157 18.78 -22.11 9.54
C HIS A 157 17.59 -23.07 9.53
N PHE A 158 16.42 -22.63 9.08
CA PHE A 158 15.23 -23.50 8.97
C PHE A 158 15.46 -24.67 7.99
N LYS A 159 16.16 -24.44 6.88
CA LYS A 159 16.55 -25.52 5.95
C LYS A 159 17.49 -26.53 6.59
N GLN A 160 18.42 -26.10 7.42
CA GLN A 160 19.35 -26.98 8.13
C GLN A 160 18.67 -27.81 9.22
N SER A 161 17.72 -27.21 9.94
CA SER A 161 16.93 -27.88 10.99
C SER A 161 15.78 -28.71 10.43
N GLY A 162 15.39 -28.50 9.17
CA GLY A 162 14.21 -29.15 8.57
C GLY A 162 12.87 -28.54 9.02
N ASP A 163 12.87 -27.36 9.63
CA ASP A 163 11.66 -26.66 10.07
C ASP A 163 10.89 -26.07 8.89
N LYS A 164 9.95 -26.84 8.36
CA LYS A 164 9.12 -26.45 7.21
C LYS A 164 8.18 -25.28 7.51
N LYS A 165 7.74 -25.11 8.76
CA LYS A 165 6.93 -23.96 9.19
C LYS A 165 7.77 -22.69 9.14
N GLY A 166 8.98 -22.73 9.70
CA GLY A 166 9.92 -21.61 9.64
C GLY A 166 10.31 -21.24 8.20
N GLU A 167 10.62 -22.26 7.35
CA GLU A 167 10.90 -22.05 5.92
C GLU A 167 9.73 -21.33 5.22
N SER A 168 8.47 -21.76 5.48
CA SER A 168 7.26 -21.14 4.92
C SER A 168 7.14 -19.66 5.30
N LYS A 169 7.30 -19.34 6.60
CA LYS A 169 7.22 -17.97 7.10
C LYS A 169 8.31 -17.08 6.48
N ALA A 170 9.54 -17.59 6.33
CA ALA A 170 10.62 -16.86 5.67
C ALA A 170 10.32 -16.55 4.20
N TYR A 171 9.79 -17.52 3.45
CA TYR A 171 9.36 -17.26 2.07
C TYR A 171 8.19 -16.31 1.96
N HIS A 172 7.23 -16.35 2.89
CA HIS A 172 6.13 -15.37 2.95
C HIS A 172 6.67 -13.94 3.16
N GLY A 173 7.58 -13.72 4.12
CA GLY A 173 8.23 -12.42 4.33
C GLY A 173 8.99 -11.94 3.09
N MET A 174 9.74 -12.84 2.43
CA MET A 174 10.41 -12.52 1.15
C MET A 174 9.41 -12.20 0.03
N GLY A 175 8.26 -12.89 0.00
CA GLY A 175 7.19 -12.62 -0.95
C GLY A 175 6.62 -11.21 -0.79
N GLN A 176 6.31 -10.83 0.43
CA GLN A 176 5.85 -9.48 0.76
C GLN A 176 6.90 -8.40 0.43
N LEU A 177 8.19 -8.71 0.66
CA LEU A 177 9.27 -7.79 0.33
C LEU A 177 9.39 -7.56 -1.18
N GLU A 178 9.39 -8.63 -2.01
CA GLU A 178 9.46 -8.51 -3.46
C GLU A 178 8.18 -7.86 -4.04
N GLU A 179 7.04 -8.10 -3.39
CA GLU A 179 5.81 -7.41 -3.74
C GLU A 179 5.96 -5.89 -3.54
N ARG A 180 6.53 -5.43 -2.42
CA ARG A 180 6.82 -4.00 -2.17
C ARG A 180 7.81 -3.41 -3.18
N ARG A 181 8.77 -4.22 -3.67
CA ARG A 181 9.69 -3.85 -4.75
C ARG A 181 9.05 -3.83 -6.14
N GLY A 182 7.78 -4.22 -6.24
CA GLY A 182 7.07 -4.31 -7.50
C GLY A 182 7.46 -5.52 -8.36
N ASP A 183 8.31 -6.44 -7.85
CA ASP A 183 8.61 -7.71 -8.54
C ASP A 183 7.53 -8.76 -8.23
N TYR A 184 6.35 -8.56 -8.81
CA TYR A 184 5.21 -9.46 -8.63
C TYR A 184 5.50 -10.91 -9.07
N LYS A 185 6.44 -11.11 -10.01
CA LYS A 185 6.80 -12.47 -10.45
C LYS A 185 7.58 -13.21 -9.38
N ARG A 186 8.53 -12.55 -8.72
CA ARG A 186 9.26 -13.13 -7.60
C ARG A 186 8.37 -13.30 -6.39
N ALA A 187 7.55 -12.29 -6.07
CA ALA A 187 6.58 -12.36 -5.00
C ALA A 187 5.67 -13.59 -5.15
N MET A 188 5.07 -13.77 -6.33
CA MET A 188 4.22 -14.93 -6.64
C MET A 188 4.95 -16.27 -6.46
N ARG A 189 6.23 -16.34 -6.83
CA ARG A 189 7.03 -17.55 -6.66
C ARG A 189 7.28 -17.84 -5.19
N TYR A 190 7.63 -16.83 -4.40
CA TYR A 190 7.89 -16.99 -2.97
C TYR A 190 6.62 -17.36 -2.19
N GLU A 191 5.50 -16.75 -2.51
CA GLU A 191 4.22 -17.11 -1.88
C GLU A 191 3.77 -18.55 -2.23
N ARG A 192 4.01 -19.02 -3.46
CA ARG A 192 3.75 -20.42 -3.83
C ARG A 192 4.65 -21.40 -3.09
N GLU A 193 5.92 -21.07 -2.91
CA GLU A 193 6.86 -21.88 -2.13
C GLU A 193 6.45 -21.91 -0.67
N SER A 194 6.07 -20.76 -0.11
CA SER A 194 5.52 -20.64 1.24
C SER A 194 4.30 -21.55 1.42
N LEU A 195 3.33 -21.51 0.52
CA LEU A 195 2.14 -22.36 0.60
C LEU A 195 2.48 -23.85 0.51
N SER A 196 3.40 -24.25 -0.38
CA SER A 196 3.84 -25.64 -0.52
C SER A 196 4.46 -26.18 0.77
N LEU A 197 5.31 -25.37 1.41
CA LEU A 197 5.95 -25.71 2.68
C LEU A 197 4.94 -25.73 3.83
N ALA A 198 4.03 -24.78 3.89
CA ALA A 198 2.94 -24.75 4.89
C ALA A 198 2.02 -25.96 4.79
N LEU A 199 1.74 -26.43 3.57
CA LEU A 199 0.99 -27.69 3.36
C LEU A 199 1.80 -28.90 3.85
N THR A 200 3.09 -28.93 3.61
CA THR A 200 3.99 -30.01 4.07
C THR A 200 4.12 -30.01 5.60
N ALA A 201 4.12 -28.83 6.21
CA ALA A 201 4.17 -28.66 7.66
C ALA A 201 2.82 -28.90 8.35
N GLU A 202 1.75 -29.07 7.58
CA GLU A 202 0.36 -29.15 8.09
C GLU A 202 0.01 -27.95 8.99
N ASP A 203 0.59 -26.75 8.70
CA ASP A 203 0.39 -25.53 9.49
C ASP A 203 -0.69 -24.64 8.87
N PRO A 204 -1.94 -24.67 9.40
CA PRO A 204 -3.06 -23.95 8.79
C PRO A 204 -2.91 -22.41 8.85
N GLU A 205 -2.15 -21.89 9.81
CA GLU A 205 -1.84 -20.46 9.91
C GLU A 205 -1.01 -19.99 8.71
N SER A 206 0.15 -20.63 8.49
CA SER A 206 1.01 -20.29 7.35
C SER A 206 0.36 -20.57 5.99
N GLN A 207 -0.52 -21.61 5.90
CA GLN A 207 -1.31 -21.83 4.70
C GLN A 207 -2.26 -20.65 4.41
N ALA A 208 -2.95 -20.16 5.42
CA ALA A 208 -3.89 -19.04 5.29
C ALA A 208 -3.15 -17.74 4.92
N ASP A 209 -1.99 -17.48 5.55
CA ASP A 209 -1.17 -16.31 5.27
C ASP A 209 -0.66 -16.33 3.82
N ALA A 210 -0.09 -17.44 3.35
CA ALA A 210 0.38 -17.59 1.98
C ALA A 210 -0.76 -17.51 0.94
N MET A 211 -1.94 -18.08 1.24
CA MET A 211 -3.12 -17.94 0.38
C MET A 211 -3.58 -16.48 0.30
N THR A 212 -3.51 -15.73 1.41
CA THR A 212 -3.85 -14.30 1.43
C THR A 212 -2.87 -13.51 0.58
N GLY A 213 -1.55 -13.77 0.68
CA GLY A 213 -0.53 -13.17 -0.16
C GLY A 213 -0.72 -13.47 -1.65
N LEU A 214 -0.98 -14.75 -1.99
CA LEU A 214 -1.30 -15.15 -3.37
C LEU A 214 -2.56 -14.45 -3.88
N GLY A 215 -3.61 -14.40 -3.07
CA GLY A 215 -4.86 -13.71 -3.40
C GLY A 215 -4.62 -12.23 -3.70
N HIS A 216 -3.77 -11.57 -2.91
CA HIS A 216 -3.43 -10.17 -3.15
C HIS A 216 -2.70 -10.00 -4.50
N LEU A 217 -1.66 -10.78 -4.77
CA LEU A 217 -0.92 -10.74 -6.03
C LEU A 217 -1.80 -11.02 -7.25
N LEU A 218 -2.72 -12.00 -7.15
CA LEU A 218 -3.70 -12.30 -8.19
C LEU A 218 -4.69 -11.14 -8.41
N SER A 219 -5.13 -10.50 -7.33
CA SER A 219 -6.00 -9.32 -7.41
C SER A 219 -5.32 -8.16 -8.13
N GLN A 220 -4.04 -7.91 -7.85
CA GLN A 220 -3.22 -6.90 -8.54
C GLN A 220 -3.08 -7.19 -10.05
N GLN A 221 -3.07 -8.46 -10.44
CA GLN A 221 -3.04 -8.89 -11.84
C GLN A 221 -4.42 -8.87 -12.52
N GLY A 222 -5.48 -8.52 -11.79
CA GLY A 222 -6.85 -8.53 -12.30
C GLY A 222 -7.51 -9.91 -12.32
N GLU A 223 -6.84 -10.94 -11.79
CA GLU A 223 -7.33 -12.32 -11.70
C GLU A 223 -8.31 -12.49 -10.53
N PHE A 224 -9.32 -11.64 -10.47
CA PHE A 224 -10.24 -11.51 -9.33
C PHE A 224 -10.93 -12.82 -8.91
N ASN A 225 -11.22 -13.73 -9.86
CA ASN A 225 -11.87 -15.00 -9.50
C ASN A 225 -10.93 -15.91 -8.72
N GLN A 226 -9.67 -15.99 -9.14
CA GLN A 226 -8.65 -16.79 -8.45
C GLN A 226 -8.29 -16.14 -7.11
N ALA A 227 -8.19 -14.81 -7.05
CA ALA A 227 -7.99 -14.08 -5.81
C ALA A 227 -9.11 -14.38 -4.80
N ASP A 228 -10.37 -14.31 -5.21
CA ASP A 228 -11.53 -14.62 -4.38
C ASP A 228 -11.49 -16.07 -3.83
N GLU A 229 -11.03 -17.02 -4.64
CA GLU A 229 -10.85 -18.42 -4.21
C GLU A 229 -9.79 -18.53 -3.12
N MET A 230 -8.63 -17.91 -3.31
CA MET A 230 -7.56 -17.87 -2.31
C MET A 230 -8.04 -17.25 -1.01
N TYR A 231 -8.71 -16.10 -1.06
CA TYR A 231 -9.23 -15.44 0.13
C TYR A 231 -10.32 -16.24 0.86
N ARG A 232 -11.21 -16.97 0.13
CA ARG A 232 -12.21 -17.85 0.77
C ARG A 232 -11.55 -19.03 1.48
N ASN A 233 -10.54 -19.63 0.85
CA ASN A 233 -9.80 -20.73 1.44
C ASN A 233 -9.05 -20.27 2.69
N SER A 234 -8.37 -19.13 2.62
CA SER A 234 -7.71 -18.48 3.75
C SER A 234 -8.70 -18.17 4.88
N LEU A 235 -9.85 -17.56 4.58
CA LEU A 235 -10.91 -17.29 5.56
C LEU A 235 -11.40 -18.55 6.26
N THR A 236 -11.51 -19.65 5.52
CA THR A 236 -11.94 -20.95 6.09
C THR A 236 -10.90 -21.45 7.09
N LEU A 237 -9.62 -21.37 6.76
CA LEU A 237 -8.53 -21.76 7.66
C LEU A 237 -8.47 -20.87 8.90
N TYR A 238 -8.54 -19.53 8.73
CA TYR A 238 -8.58 -18.61 9.88
C TYR A 238 -9.79 -18.85 10.80
N ARG A 239 -10.94 -19.25 10.25
CA ARG A 239 -12.11 -19.67 11.06
C ARG A 239 -11.83 -20.95 11.83
N GLN A 240 -11.17 -21.93 11.23
CA GLN A 240 -10.83 -23.21 11.88
C GLN A 240 -9.86 -23.02 13.05
N ILE A 241 -8.86 -22.14 12.91
CA ILE A 241 -7.89 -21.85 13.98
C ILE A 241 -8.35 -20.77 14.96
N GLY A 242 -9.53 -20.17 14.74
CA GLY A 242 -10.07 -19.13 15.61
C GLY A 242 -9.38 -17.78 15.49
N ASP A 243 -8.59 -17.55 14.44
CA ASP A 243 -7.90 -16.28 14.21
C ASP A 243 -8.84 -15.20 13.65
N ARG A 244 -9.38 -14.38 14.53
CA ARG A 244 -10.31 -13.29 14.18
C ARG A 244 -9.66 -12.19 13.36
N SER A 245 -8.38 -11.93 13.58
CA SER A 245 -7.62 -10.93 12.84
C SER A 245 -7.41 -11.35 11.38
N GLY A 246 -6.98 -12.60 11.17
CA GLY A 246 -6.88 -13.17 9.82
C GLY A 246 -8.23 -13.20 9.10
N GLN A 247 -9.33 -13.57 9.82
CA GLN A 247 -10.69 -13.52 9.26
C GLN A 247 -11.06 -12.11 8.80
N ALA A 248 -10.78 -11.09 9.61
CA ALA A 248 -11.06 -9.70 9.27
C ALA A 248 -10.33 -9.26 8.01
N ASN A 249 -9.03 -9.55 7.92
CA ASN A 249 -8.23 -9.24 6.73
C ASN A 249 -8.73 -9.97 5.48
N ALA A 250 -9.03 -11.27 5.57
CA ALA A 250 -9.54 -12.03 4.43
C ALA A 250 -10.90 -11.49 3.94
N LEU A 251 -11.81 -11.11 4.85
CA LEU A 251 -13.08 -10.49 4.51
C LEU A 251 -12.91 -9.13 3.85
N ASN A 252 -11.97 -8.30 4.35
CA ASN A 252 -11.63 -7.04 3.72
C ASN A 252 -11.18 -7.24 2.27
N HIS A 253 -10.27 -8.19 2.03
CA HIS A 253 -9.83 -8.49 0.67
C HIS A 253 -10.97 -9.04 -0.21
N LEU A 254 -11.84 -9.90 0.31
CA LEU A 254 -13.03 -10.39 -0.41
C LEU A 254 -14.02 -9.28 -0.78
N GLY A 255 -14.02 -8.16 -0.06
CA GLY A 255 -14.86 -7.00 -0.37
C GLY A 255 -14.43 -6.23 -1.62
N HIS A 256 -13.14 -6.32 -2.01
CA HIS A 256 -12.63 -5.56 -3.16
C HIS A 256 -13.20 -6.03 -4.52
N THR A 257 -13.28 -7.34 -4.75
CA THR A 257 -13.84 -7.85 -6.02
C THR A 257 -15.25 -7.37 -6.30
N PRO A 258 -16.23 -7.50 -5.38
CA PRO A 258 -17.56 -6.94 -5.59
C PRO A 258 -17.57 -5.41 -5.70
N LEU A 259 -16.68 -4.69 -5.01
CA LEU A 259 -16.53 -3.23 -5.15
C LEU A 259 -16.13 -2.84 -6.58
N VAL A 260 -15.12 -3.53 -7.15
CA VAL A 260 -14.65 -3.29 -8.53
C VAL A 260 -15.75 -3.64 -9.54
N ARG A 261 -16.52 -4.70 -9.29
CA ARG A 261 -17.62 -5.13 -10.16
C ARG A 261 -18.93 -4.34 -9.98
N GLY A 262 -18.94 -3.32 -9.13
CA GLY A 262 -20.12 -2.49 -8.87
C GLY A 262 -21.19 -3.16 -7.99
N ASN A 263 -20.92 -4.36 -7.42
CA ASN A 263 -21.84 -4.99 -6.46
C ASN A 263 -21.62 -4.39 -5.07
N LEU A 264 -22.05 -3.14 -4.93
CA LEU A 264 -21.78 -2.31 -3.75
C LEU A 264 -22.40 -2.89 -2.46
N ASP A 265 -23.55 -3.58 -2.56
CA ASP A 265 -24.20 -4.16 -1.38
C ASP A 265 -23.44 -5.37 -0.84
N LYS A 266 -22.86 -6.18 -1.73
CA LYS A 266 -22.01 -7.29 -1.31
C LYS A 266 -20.68 -6.80 -0.74
N ALA A 267 -20.07 -5.79 -1.35
CA ALA A 267 -18.85 -5.16 -0.88
C ALA A 267 -19.03 -4.61 0.55
N ASP A 268 -20.08 -3.81 0.76
CA ASP A 268 -20.35 -3.18 2.05
C ASP A 268 -20.58 -4.22 3.16
N ARG A 269 -21.34 -5.27 2.90
CA ARG A 269 -21.54 -6.34 3.88
C ARG A 269 -20.24 -7.02 4.29
N LEU A 270 -19.34 -7.33 3.34
CA LEU A 270 -18.03 -7.93 3.63
C LEU A 270 -17.12 -6.99 4.41
N PHE A 271 -17.10 -5.71 4.05
CA PHE A 271 -16.37 -4.70 4.78
C PHE A 271 -16.95 -4.47 6.19
N GLU A 272 -18.26 -4.48 6.35
CA GLU A 272 -18.90 -4.35 7.67
C GLU A 272 -18.57 -5.53 8.58
N GLU A 273 -18.61 -6.77 8.07
CA GLU A 273 -18.21 -7.97 8.82
C GLU A 273 -16.74 -7.87 9.24
N SER A 274 -15.86 -7.47 8.31
CA SER A 274 -14.44 -7.23 8.58
C SER A 274 -14.22 -6.16 9.66
N TRP A 275 -14.88 -5.02 9.54
CA TRP A 275 -14.80 -3.92 10.50
C TRP A 275 -15.23 -4.33 11.91
N ASN A 276 -16.32 -5.09 12.03
CA ASN A 276 -16.79 -5.60 13.29
C ASN A 276 -15.76 -6.53 13.96
N LEU A 277 -15.06 -7.37 13.17
CA LEU A 277 -14.02 -8.26 13.68
C LEU A 277 -12.79 -7.47 14.15
N HIS A 278 -12.30 -6.47 13.38
CA HIS A 278 -11.20 -5.61 13.81
C HIS A 278 -11.54 -4.90 15.11
N ARG A 279 -12.75 -4.36 15.27
CA ARG A 279 -13.23 -3.78 16.54
C ARG A 279 -13.21 -4.77 17.71
N GLN A 280 -13.66 -6.01 17.48
CA GLN A 280 -13.69 -7.04 18.54
C GLN A 280 -12.30 -7.42 19.03
N VAL A 281 -11.29 -7.35 18.17
CA VAL A 281 -9.89 -7.66 18.53
C VAL A 281 -9.09 -6.41 18.93
N GLY A 282 -9.69 -5.22 18.89
CA GLY A 282 -9.03 -3.95 19.22
C GLY A 282 -8.04 -3.45 18.16
N ASP A 283 -8.12 -3.97 16.93
CA ASP A 283 -7.25 -3.55 15.82
C ASP A 283 -7.74 -2.23 15.22
N ARG A 284 -7.31 -1.14 15.82
CA ARG A 284 -7.65 0.22 15.38
C ARG A 284 -7.13 0.51 13.95
N TYR A 285 -5.98 -0.06 13.57
CA TYR A 285 -5.43 0.11 12.24
C TYR A 285 -6.28 -0.60 11.17
N GLY A 286 -6.67 -1.84 11.44
CA GLY A 286 -7.61 -2.58 10.58
C GLY A 286 -8.97 -1.91 10.48
N GLU A 287 -9.49 -1.34 11.61
CA GLU A 287 -10.71 -0.54 11.59
C GLU A 287 -10.61 0.62 10.58
N ALA A 288 -9.54 1.42 10.65
CA ALA A 288 -9.34 2.56 9.73
C ALA A 288 -9.25 2.10 8.26
N LYS A 289 -8.50 1.01 7.99
CA LYS A 289 -8.36 0.45 6.64
C LYS A 289 -9.71 0.05 6.05
N VAL A 290 -10.52 -0.67 6.80
CA VAL A 290 -11.84 -1.12 6.33
C VAL A 290 -12.83 0.04 6.22
N LEU A 291 -12.77 1.00 7.13
CA LEU A 291 -13.61 2.20 7.10
C LEU A 291 -13.35 3.03 5.83
N ALA A 292 -12.08 3.14 5.40
CA ALA A 292 -11.72 3.77 4.13
C ALA A 292 -12.36 3.05 2.92
N ASN A 293 -12.38 1.71 2.91
CA ASN A 293 -13.03 0.93 1.86
C ASN A 293 -14.57 1.13 1.86
N ARG A 294 -15.19 1.20 3.03
CA ARG A 294 -16.62 1.53 3.16
C ARG A 294 -16.92 2.94 2.69
N ALA A 295 -16.02 3.90 2.96
CA ALA A 295 -16.13 5.26 2.42
C ALA A 295 -16.15 5.25 0.88
N HIS A 296 -15.29 4.45 0.22
CA HIS A 296 -15.34 4.27 -1.23
C HIS A 296 -16.67 3.69 -1.72
N VAL A 297 -17.25 2.73 -1.00
CA VAL A 297 -18.59 2.20 -1.32
C VAL A 297 -19.65 3.31 -1.22
N ALA A 298 -19.60 4.12 -0.15
CA ALA A 298 -20.54 5.23 0.03
C ALA A 298 -20.43 6.25 -1.11
N ILE A 299 -19.21 6.62 -1.51
CA ILE A 299 -18.95 7.55 -2.62
C ILE A 299 -19.49 6.98 -3.94
N LYS A 300 -19.20 5.70 -4.24
CA LYS A 300 -19.74 5.03 -5.46
C LYS A 300 -21.27 4.94 -5.47
N ARG A 301 -21.93 4.95 -4.31
CA ARG A 301 -23.39 5.05 -4.17
C ARG A 301 -23.91 6.48 -4.32
N GLY A 302 -23.06 7.48 -4.58
CA GLY A 302 -23.43 8.90 -4.62
C GLY A 302 -23.62 9.55 -3.25
N ARG A 303 -23.18 8.88 -2.16
CA ARG A 303 -23.28 9.38 -0.78
C ARG A 303 -21.96 10.00 -0.32
N ALA A 304 -21.51 11.02 -1.04
CA ALA A 304 -20.19 11.61 -0.81
C ALA A 304 -20.01 12.17 0.61
N GLU A 305 -21.04 12.75 1.21
CA GLU A 305 -21.00 13.26 2.59
C GLU A 305 -20.79 12.12 3.62
N GLU A 306 -21.36 10.94 3.37
CA GLU A 306 -21.14 9.76 4.21
C GLU A 306 -19.70 9.28 4.07
N GLY A 307 -19.18 9.24 2.85
CA GLY A 307 -17.78 8.91 2.57
C GLY A 307 -16.81 9.90 3.23
N GLU A 308 -17.11 11.19 3.18
CA GLU A 308 -16.31 12.21 3.86
C GLU A 308 -16.26 11.99 5.38
N ARG A 309 -17.40 11.71 6.01
CA ARG A 309 -17.44 11.41 7.45
C ARG A 309 -16.58 10.20 7.80
N MET A 310 -16.66 9.11 7.01
CA MET A 310 -15.86 7.93 7.23
C MET A 310 -14.35 8.20 7.06
N HIS A 311 -13.93 8.96 6.05
CA HIS A 311 -12.51 9.33 5.90
C HIS A 311 -12.05 10.28 7.01
N THR A 312 -12.92 11.14 7.54
CA THR A 312 -12.61 11.99 8.71
C THR A 312 -12.39 11.11 9.96
N GLU A 313 -13.18 10.05 10.13
CA GLU A 313 -13.00 9.08 11.20
C GLU A 313 -11.69 8.28 11.02
N CYS A 314 -11.36 7.88 9.79
CA CYS A 314 -10.04 7.28 9.49
C CYS A 314 -8.89 8.20 9.90
N LEU A 315 -8.98 9.48 9.56
CA LEU A 315 -7.98 10.48 9.95
C LEU A 315 -7.82 10.56 11.47
N ALA A 316 -8.93 10.60 12.20
CA ALA A 316 -8.91 10.63 13.66
C ALA A 316 -8.23 9.38 14.25
N ILE A 317 -8.50 8.20 13.71
CA ILE A 317 -7.85 6.95 14.12
C ILE A 317 -6.35 6.99 13.84
N HIS A 318 -5.91 7.44 12.66
CA HIS A 318 -4.49 7.53 12.34
C HIS A 318 -3.77 8.60 13.20
N MET A 319 -4.46 9.67 13.59
CA MET A 319 -3.92 10.63 14.58
C MET A 319 -3.78 10.01 15.98
N GLU A 320 -4.76 9.20 16.41
CA GLU A 320 -4.71 8.45 17.68
C GLU A 320 -3.53 7.46 17.70
N LEU A 321 -3.24 6.84 16.57
CA LEU A 321 -2.17 5.85 16.41
C LEU A 321 -0.78 6.47 16.16
N ASP A 322 -0.66 7.80 16.08
CA ASP A 322 0.56 8.51 15.67
C ASP A 322 1.13 7.95 14.34
N ASP A 323 0.22 7.69 13.37
CA ASP A 323 0.54 7.16 12.05
C ASP A 323 0.50 8.28 10.99
N PRO A 324 1.61 8.99 10.72
CA PRO A 324 1.62 10.10 9.78
C PRO A 324 1.37 9.65 8.33
N SER A 325 1.74 8.42 7.95
CA SER A 325 1.44 7.87 6.64
C SER A 325 -0.06 7.64 6.44
N GLY A 326 -0.72 7.07 7.46
CA GLY A 326 -2.18 6.91 7.46
C GLY A 326 -2.94 8.24 7.50
N GLN A 327 -2.43 9.23 8.27
CA GLN A 327 -2.97 10.59 8.28
C GLN A 327 -2.92 11.22 6.89
N ALA A 328 -1.74 11.23 6.25
CA ALA A 328 -1.55 11.77 4.91
C ALA A 328 -2.47 11.11 3.88
N ARG A 329 -2.61 9.77 3.94
CA ARG A 329 -3.53 9.02 3.08
C ARG A 329 -5.00 9.40 3.32
N SER A 330 -5.41 9.56 4.57
CA SER A 330 -6.79 9.97 4.90
C SER A 330 -7.07 11.39 4.41
N GLU A 331 -6.11 12.31 4.54
CA GLU A 331 -6.21 13.68 4.01
C GLU A 331 -6.26 13.69 2.49
N HIS A 332 -5.44 12.86 1.82
CA HIS A 332 -5.51 12.68 0.37
C HIS A 332 -6.90 12.20 -0.06
N ASN A 333 -7.46 11.18 0.61
CA ASN A 333 -8.79 10.67 0.29
C ASN A 333 -9.90 11.72 0.52
N LEU A 334 -9.78 12.53 1.58
CA LEU A 334 -10.69 13.68 1.78
C LEU A 334 -10.58 14.71 0.64
N GLY A 335 -9.37 14.91 0.11
CA GLY A 335 -9.14 15.69 -1.10
C GLY A 335 -9.85 15.12 -2.32
N LEU A 336 -9.78 13.78 -2.52
CA LEU A 336 -10.48 13.09 -3.62
C LEU A 336 -12.00 13.21 -3.50
N VAL A 337 -12.55 13.11 -2.28
CA VAL A 337 -13.99 13.31 -2.05
C VAL A 337 -14.39 14.73 -2.42
N ALA A 338 -13.66 15.75 -1.96
CA ALA A 338 -13.93 17.14 -2.30
C ALA A 338 -13.82 17.39 -3.81
N LEU A 339 -12.83 16.77 -4.48
CA LEU A 339 -12.67 16.82 -5.93
C LEU A 339 -13.87 16.22 -6.66
N SER A 340 -14.41 15.09 -6.18
CA SER A 340 -15.61 14.45 -6.75
C SER A 340 -16.87 15.32 -6.62
N LEU A 341 -16.88 16.21 -5.62
CA LEU A 341 -17.94 17.20 -5.41
C LEU A 341 -17.68 18.54 -6.14
N ASN A 342 -16.59 18.63 -6.94
CA ASN A 342 -16.12 19.83 -7.61
C ASN A 342 -15.78 20.99 -6.64
N ASP A 343 -15.56 20.70 -5.35
CA ASP A 343 -15.04 21.67 -4.38
C ASP A 343 -13.50 21.70 -4.45
N TYR A 344 -13.01 22.35 -5.51
CA TYR A 344 -11.57 22.38 -5.82
C TYR A 344 -10.74 23.06 -4.72
N ASP A 345 -11.31 24.07 -4.03
CA ASP A 345 -10.59 24.78 -2.96
C ASP A 345 -10.45 23.91 -1.71
N LYS A 346 -11.47 23.13 -1.38
CA LYS A 346 -11.41 22.16 -0.28
C LYS A 346 -10.46 21.01 -0.61
N ALA A 347 -10.52 20.50 -1.85
CA ALA A 347 -9.63 19.45 -2.32
C ALA A 347 -8.16 19.89 -2.26
N GLU A 348 -7.84 21.10 -2.75
CA GLU A 348 -6.50 21.66 -2.71
C GLU A 348 -5.96 21.79 -1.28
N ARG A 349 -6.79 22.25 -0.33
CA ARG A 349 -6.38 22.35 1.08
C ARG A 349 -6.03 20.98 1.67
N TRP A 350 -6.82 19.94 1.38
CA TRP A 350 -6.55 18.61 1.88
C TRP A 350 -5.30 18.00 1.25
N PHE A 351 -5.11 18.13 -0.07
CA PHE A 351 -3.91 17.61 -0.73
C PHE A 351 -2.64 18.33 -0.26
N ARG A 352 -2.68 19.64 0.03
CA ARG A 352 -1.52 20.35 0.60
C ARG A 352 -1.16 19.82 1.98
N LYS A 353 -2.15 19.61 2.87
CA LYS A 353 -1.89 19.00 4.18
C LYS A 353 -1.26 17.62 4.06
N SER A 354 -1.81 16.77 3.20
CA SER A 354 -1.25 15.47 2.90
C SER A 354 0.20 15.58 2.40
N LEU A 355 0.46 16.52 1.50
CA LEU A 355 1.81 16.74 0.93
C LEU A 355 2.81 17.17 2.01
N ASP A 356 2.43 18.07 2.92
CA ASP A 356 3.28 18.51 4.02
C ASP A 356 3.70 17.33 4.91
N LEU A 357 2.75 16.46 5.30
CA LEU A 357 3.04 15.25 6.07
C LEU A 357 3.94 14.27 5.29
N LEU A 358 3.66 14.04 4.01
CA LEU A 358 4.43 13.14 3.17
C LEU A 358 5.88 13.62 2.97
N GLN A 359 6.08 14.93 2.91
CA GLN A 359 7.40 15.54 2.85
C GLN A 359 8.18 15.29 4.15
N ASP A 360 7.51 15.41 5.31
CA ASP A 360 8.13 15.16 6.60
C ASP A 360 8.58 13.70 6.78
N ILE A 361 7.79 12.75 6.27
CA ILE A 361 8.14 11.31 6.32
C ILE A 361 8.94 10.83 5.11
N GLN A 362 9.23 11.71 4.14
CA GLN A 362 9.96 11.40 2.91
C GLN A 362 9.33 10.28 2.08
N ASP A 363 7.97 10.24 2.04
CA ASP A 363 7.24 9.30 1.20
C ASP A 363 7.09 9.85 -0.22
N MET A 364 8.11 9.58 -1.06
CA MET A 364 8.22 10.17 -2.40
C MET A 364 7.09 9.73 -3.33
N ASP A 365 6.63 8.48 -3.28
CA ASP A 365 5.58 8.00 -4.18
C ASP A 365 4.22 8.61 -3.82
N SER A 366 3.87 8.61 -2.54
CA SER A 366 2.63 9.25 -2.08
C SER A 366 2.66 10.76 -2.33
N MET A 367 3.86 11.40 -2.22
CA MET A 367 4.07 12.79 -2.63
C MET A 367 3.76 12.99 -4.11
N ALA A 368 4.36 12.16 -4.99
CA ALA A 368 4.15 12.25 -6.42
C ALA A 368 2.66 12.11 -6.78
N ALA A 369 1.98 11.17 -6.16
CA ALA A 369 0.57 10.98 -6.38
C ALA A 369 -0.28 12.18 -5.93
N THR A 370 0.04 12.76 -4.77
CA THR A 370 -0.65 13.95 -4.26
C THR A 370 -0.34 15.18 -5.13
N MET A 371 0.90 15.32 -5.62
CA MET A 371 1.26 16.34 -6.60
C MET A 371 0.49 16.19 -7.92
N GLY A 372 0.34 14.95 -8.41
CA GLY A 372 -0.48 14.65 -9.58
C GLY A 372 -1.93 15.08 -9.39
N SER A 373 -2.51 14.84 -8.21
CA SER A 373 -3.87 15.26 -7.86
C SER A 373 -4.01 16.80 -7.78
N LEU A 374 -3.00 17.50 -7.24
CA LEU A 374 -2.95 18.97 -7.27
C LEU A 374 -2.85 19.49 -8.70
N GLY A 375 -2.06 18.84 -9.56
CA GLY A 375 -1.98 19.16 -10.97
C GLY A 375 -3.33 19.04 -11.68
N VAL A 376 -4.08 17.98 -11.39
CA VAL A 376 -5.45 17.79 -11.91
C VAL A 376 -6.37 18.92 -11.45
N ILE A 377 -6.29 19.35 -10.19
CA ILE A 377 -7.09 20.50 -9.70
C ILE A 377 -6.70 21.77 -10.43
N ALA A 378 -5.41 22.05 -10.62
CA ALA A 378 -4.95 23.23 -11.34
C ALA A 378 -5.53 23.25 -12.75
N VAL A 379 -5.47 22.13 -13.49
CA VAL A 379 -6.11 21.99 -14.82
C VAL A 379 -7.59 22.28 -14.77
N ARG A 380 -8.31 21.71 -13.78
CA ARG A 380 -9.76 21.92 -13.61
C ARG A 380 -10.15 23.36 -13.29
N LYS A 381 -9.28 24.07 -12.59
CA LYS A 381 -9.42 25.51 -12.31
C LYS A 381 -9.05 26.41 -13.53
N GLY A 382 -8.55 25.82 -14.62
CA GLY A 382 -8.13 26.52 -15.83
C GLY A 382 -6.64 26.91 -15.86
N TYR A 383 -5.87 26.56 -14.85
CA TYR A 383 -4.42 26.77 -14.78
C TYR A 383 -3.68 25.62 -15.45
N VAL A 384 -3.88 25.45 -16.78
CA VAL A 384 -3.46 24.25 -17.52
C VAL A 384 -1.93 24.08 -17.50
N ASP A 385 -1.17 25.15 -17.65
CA ASP A 385 0.31 25.08 -17.67
C ASP A 385 0.90 24.71 -16.31
N GLU A 386 0.34 25.25 -15.22
CA GLU A 386 0.72 24.92 -13.84
C GLU A 386 0.37 23.44 -13.53
N GLY A 387 -0.84 23.03 -13.92
CA GLY A 387 -1.28 21.65 -13.74
C GLY A 387 -0.43 20.65 -14.50
N GLU A 388 -0.09 20.95 -15.75
CA GLU A 388 0.82 20.11 -16.54
C GLU A 388 2.20 20.00 -15.86
N HIS A 389 2.73 21.13 -15.37
CA HIS A 389 4.02 21.14 -14.70
C HIS A 389 4.03 20.22 -13.47
N LEU A 390 3.00 20.31 -12.62
CA LEU A 390 2.86 19.43 -11.43
C LEU A 390 2.73 17.95 -11.82
N ILE A 391 1.95 17.64 -12.87
CA ILE A 391 1.80 16.24 -13.33
C ILE A 391 3.13 15.72 -13.91
N ARG A 392 3.90 16.53 -14.62
CA ARG A 392 5.22 16.13 -15.12
C ARG A 392 6.23 15.91 -14.01
N GLN A 393 6.21 16.74 -12.96
CA GLN A 393 7.05 16.52 -11.77
C GLN A 393 6.69 15.20 -11.09
N ALA A 394 5.39 14.95 -10.88
CA ALA A 394 4.91 13.68 -10.33
C ALA A 394 5.34 12.48 -11.19
N HIS A 395 5.19 12.59 -12.52
CA HIS A 395 5.65 11.58 -13.46
C HIS A 395 7.15 11.28 -13.32
N GLN A 396 7.98 12.31 -13.22
CA GLN A 396 9.43 12.13 -13.08
C GLN A 396 9.77 11.38 -11.79
N VAL A 397 9.13 11.74 -10.67
CA VAL A 397 9.32 11.04 -9.40
C VAL A 397 8.93 9.56 -9.52
N PHE A 398 7.80 9.23 -10.15
CA PHE A 398 7.41 7.84 -10.37
C PHE A 398 8.41 7.07 -11.25
N VAL A 399 9.00 7.73 -12.27
CA VAL A 399 10.06 7.13 -13.10
C VAL A 399 11.30 6.88 -12.25
N ASP A 400 11.74 7.85 -11.45
CA ASP A 400 12.95 7.78 -10.63
C ASP A 400 12.82 6.69 -9.54
N CYS A 401 11.63 6.54 -8.95
CA CYS A 401 11.33 5.49 -7.97
C CYS A 401 11.01 4.13 -8.62
N GLY A 402 10.89 4.04 -9.94
CA GLY A 402 10.49 2.82 -10.63
C GLY A 402 9.03 2.41 -10.44
N HIS A 403 8.16 3.33 -9.97
CA HIS A 403 6.76 3.06 -9.69
C HIS A 403 5.91 3.06 -10.97
N LYS A 404 5.87 1.92 -11.65
CA LYS A 404 5.27 1.76 -12.99
C LYS A 404 3.78 2.11 -13.07
N ALA A 405 3.00 1.81 -12.04
CA ALA A 405 1.58 2.15 -12.02
C ALA A 405 1.36 3.67 -11.98
N GLY A 406 2.12 4.39 -11.14
CA GLY A 406 2.11 5.85 -11.07
C GLY A 406 2.60 6.50 -12.36
N GLU A 407 3.66 5.93 -12.99
CA GLU A 407 4.15 6.35 -14.31
C GLU A 407 3.04 6.28 -15.35
N ALA A 408 2.32 5.15 -15.43
CA ALA A 408 1.20 4.99 -16.37
C ALA A 408 0.06 5.99 -16.12
N THR A 409 -0.28 6.24 -14.85
CA THR A 409 -1.37 7.16 -14.50
C THR A 409 -1.02 8.61 -14.82
N SER A 410 0.18 9.04 -14.50
CA SER A 410 0.62 10.41 -14.83
C SER A 410 0.64 10.64 -16.35
N LEU A 411 0.97 9.62 -17.16
CA LEU A 411 0.88 9.69 -18.61
C LEU A 411 -0.57 9.86 -19.10
N VAL A 412 -1.55 9.17 -18.49
CA VAL A 412 -2.98 9.38 -18.80
C VAL A 412 -3.41 10.81 -18.46
N ASN A 413 -2.99 11.34 -17.32
CA ASN A 413 -3.30 12.71 -16.93
C ASN A 413 -2.66 13.74 -17.90
N LEU A 414 -1.42 13.50 -18.35
CA LEU A 414 -0.78 14.33 -19.38
C LEU A 414 -1.49 14.22 -20.72
N ALA A 415 -1.97 13.03 -21.10
CA ALA A 415 -2.77 12.84 -22.30
C ALA A 415 -4.09 13.63 -22.26
N ALA A 416 -4.72 13.74 -21.07
CA ALA A 416 -5.89 14.59 -20.89
C ALA A 416 -5.55 16.08 -21.06
N VAL A 417 -4.40 16.53 -20.60
CA VAL A 417 -3.91 17.91 -20.84
C VAL A 417 -3.66 18.15 -22.34
N ALA A 418 -3.01 17.21 -23.05
CA ALA A 418 -2.82 17.30 -24.49
C ALA A 418 -4.15 17.38 -25.25
N SER A 419 -5.15 16.62 -24.80
CA SER A 419 -6.53 16.69 -25.36
C SER A 419 -7.15 18.08 -25.20
N LEU A 420 -6.96 18.73 -24.04
CA LEU A 420 -7.46 20.11 -23.82
C LEU A 420 -6.82 21.14 -24.75
N ARG A 421 -5.61 20.87 -25.24
CA ARG A 421 -4.88 21.70 -26.21
C ARG A 421 -5.14 21.32 -27.66
N ASP A 422 -6.04 20.35 -27.91
CA ASP A 422 -6.31 19.74 -29.21
C ASP A 422 -5.07 19.10 -29.88
N ASP A 423 -4.07 18.71 -29.07
CA ASP A 423 -2.88 17.99 -29.53
C ASP A 423 -3.15 16.47 -29.53
N LYS A 424 -3.78 16.01 -30.59
CA LYS A 424 -4.18 14.60 -30.75
C LYS A 424 -2.99 13.66 -30.92
N GLU A 425 -1.89 14.12 -31.47
CA GLU A 425 -0.69 13.31 -31.67
C GLU A 425 -0.04 13.00 -30.32
N GLU A 426 0.18 14.03 -29.51
CA GLU A 426 0.74 13.86 -28.16
C GLU A 426 -0.21 13.07 -27.24
N GLN A 427 -1.52 13.34 -27.29
CA GLN A 427 -2.51 12.55 -26.56
C GLN A 427 -2.41 11.06 -26.90
N HIS A 428 -2.35 10.72 -28.21
CA HIS A 428 -2.24 9.33 -28.65
C HIS A 428 -0.93 8.70 -28.19
N ARG A 429 0.18 9.41 -28.30
CA ARG A 429 1.51 8.96 -27.88
C ARG A 429 1.55 8.61 -26.39
N LEU A 430 1.03 9.51 -25.53
CA LEU A 430 1.01 9.34 -24.10
C LEU A 430 0.12 8.18 -23.66
N ASN A 431 -1.08 8.07 -24.22
CA ASN A 431 -1.99 6.95 -23.96
C ASN A 431 -1.38 5.61 -24.37
N ALA A 432 -0.74 5.53 -25.55
CA ALA A 432 -0.06 4.31 -26.00
C ALA A 432 1.07 3.89 -25.05
N GLN A 433 1.83 4.85 -24.51
CA GLN A 433 2.85 4.58 -23.51
C GLN A 433 2.23 4.05 -22.22
N ALA A 434 1.19 4.69 -21.70
CA ALA A 434 0.49 4.26 -20.49
C ALA A 434 -0.04 2.82 -20.62
N VAL A 435 -0.69 2.51 -21.75
CA VAL A 435 -1.21 1.15 -22.03
C VAL A 435 -0.09 0.12 -22.11
N ARG A 436 1.06 0.47 -22.75
CA ARG A 436 2.21 -0.42 -22.81
C ARG A 436 2.72 -0.75 -21.40
N ILE A 437 2.90 0.25 -20.56
CA ILE A 437 3.36 0.05 -19.17
C ILE A 437 2.36 -0.82 -18.40
N ARG A 438 1.06 -0.53 -18.48
CA ARG A 438 0.03 -1.35 -17.81
C ARG A 438 0.07 -2.81 -18.27
N ARG A 439 0.30 -3.09 -19.57
CA ARG A 439 0.50 -4.47 -20.08
C ARG A 439 1.76 -5.12 -19.52
N GLU A 440 2.86 -4.38 -19.44
CA GLU A 440 4.14 -4.88 -18.91
C GLU A 440 4.02 -5.35 -17.46
N ILE A 441 3.27 -4.60 -16.63
CA ILE A 441 3.09 -4.91 -15.21
C ILE A 441 1.84 -5.76 -14.91
N GLY A 442 1.07 -6.12 -15.95
CA GLY A 442 -0.12 -6.96 -15.80
C GLY A 442 -1.34 -6.24 -15.22
N LEU A 443 -1.38 -4.90 -15.24
CA LEU A 443 -2.56 -4.16 -14.81
C LEU A 443 -3.68 -4.18 -15.84
N PRO A 444 -4.95 -4.19 -15.41
CA PRO A 444 -6.10 -4.11 -16.30
C PRO A 444 -6.06 -2.86 -17.18
N ILE A 445 -6.38 -3.02 -18.44
CA ILE A 445 -6.53 -1.89 -19.37
C ILE A 445 -8.01 -1.54 -19.44
N HIS A 446 -8.32 -0.27 -19.19
CA HIS A 446 -9.69 0.20 -19.28
C HIS A 446 -10.24 -0.05 -20.72
N PRO A 447 -11.46 -0.57 -20.90
CA PRO A 447 -12.03 -0.91 -22.20
C PRO A 447 -11.96 0.23 -23.22
N TRP A 448 -12.13 1.48 -22.80
CA TRP A 448 -12.00 2.65 -23.65
C TRP A 448 -10.68 2.69 -24.43
N PHE A 449 -9.54 2.36 -23.81
CA PHE A 449 -8.26 2.34 -24.54
C PHE A 449 -8.24 1.29 -25.63
N LEU A 450 -8.84 0.12 -25.37
CA LEU A 450 -8.94 -0.97 -26.36
C LEU A 450 -9.84 -0.57 -27.53
N GLU A 451 -10.93 0.15 -27.27
CA GLU A 451 -11.85 0.68 -28.28
C GLU A 451 -11.18 1.77 -29.15
N GLN A 452 -10.26 2.53 -28.59
CA GLN A 452 -9.47 3.54 -29.33
C GLN A 452 -8.27 2.94 -30.07
N GLY A 453 -8.05 1.62 -30.01
CA GLY A 453 -7.00 0.92 -30.76
C GLY A 453 -5.61 0.98 -30.11
N TYR A 454 -5.51 1.24 -28.80
CA TYR A 454 -4.25 1.22 -28.05
C TYR A 454 -3.78 -0.19 -27.67
#